data_9431b73e5837daeea3e41882f0363209
#
_entry.id   9431b73e5837daeea3e41882f0363209
#
_cell.length_a   1.000
_cell.length_b   1.000
_cell.length_c   1.000
_cell.angle_alpha   90.00
_cell.angle_beta   90.00
_cell.angle_gamma   90.00
#
_symmetry.space_group_name_H-M   'P 1'
#
loop_
_entity.id
_entity.type
_entity.pdbx_description
1 polymer ?
#
loop_
_entity_poly.entity_id
_entity_poly.type
_entity_poly.pdbx_seq_one_letter_code
_entity_poly.pdbx_strand_id
1 'polypeptide(L)'
;SLIELYENTRDTEKVLLISVDTGEFDAEGSVGELKELVKTAGGETEAVIIQKRPKPDAVSFIGSGKLEEAREICENAEIDLVICDGELTPTQGRVLEKLLKTRVIDRTVLILDIFAKNARSGEGKLQVELAQLKYSLPRLQGQGTALSRLGGGIGTRGPDETKLESDKRHIRRRIHTL
;
A
#
# COMPACT_ATOMS: atom_id res chain seq x y z
N SER A 1 -1.93 19.97 22.35
CA SER A 1 -2.78 21.09 21.91
C SER A 1 -3.98 20.57 21.12
N LEU A 2 -4.98 21.42 20.90
CA LEU A 2 -6.15 21.08 20.07
C LEU A 2 -5.74 20.78 18.62
N ILE A 3 -4.69 21.42 18.12
CA ILE A 3 -4.18 21.19 16.77
C ILE A 3 -3.56 19.80 16.67
N GLU A 4 -2.77 19.40 17.65
CA GLU A 4 -2.18 18.05 17.70
C GLU A 4 -3.25 16.98 17.82
N LEU A 5 -4.27 17.22 18.62
CA LEU A 5 -5.41 16.31 18.78
C LEU A 5 -6.19 16.17 17.45
N TYR A 6 -6.40 17.29 16.76
CA TYR A 6 -7.08 17.33 15.48
C TYR A 6 -6.25 16.63 14.39
N GLU A 7 -4.95 16.85 14.34
CA GLU A 7 -4.06 16.16 13.42
C GLU A 7 -4.02 14.67 13.68
N ASN A 8 -3.93 14.25 14.94
CA ASN A 8 -3.93 12.84 15.33
C ASN A 8 -5.25 12.12 15.00
N THR A 9 -6.39 12.79 15.10
CA THR A 9 -7.69 12.19 14.78
C THR A 9 -7.97 12.16 13.27
N ARG A 10 -7.29 13.01 12.48
CA ARG A 10 -7.50 13.15 11.03
C ARG A 10 -6.66 12.19 10.20
N ASP A 11 -5.60 11.63 10.77
CA ASP A 11 -4.56 10.96 10.00
C ASP A 11 -4.61 9.44 10.02
N THR A 12 -5.68 8.83 10.54
CA THR A 12 -5.83 7.38 10.45
C THR A 12 -6.29 7.02 9.04
N GLU A 13 -5.41 6.42 8.27
CA GLU A 13 -5.73 5.96 6.93
C GLU A 13 -6.66 4.76 6.98
N LYS A 14 -7.72 4.81 6.18
CA LYS A 14 -8.68 3.72 6.01
C LYS A 14 -8.17 2.77 4.93
N VAL A 15 -8.09 1.50 5.28
CA VAL A 15 -7.47 0.48 4.45
C VAL A 15 -8.46 -0.58 4.01
N LEU A 16 -8.40 -0.95 2.73
CA LEU A 16 -9.04 -2.14 2.18
C LEU A 16 -7.95 -3.20 1.97
N LEU A 17 -8.14 -4.38 2.53
CA LEU A 17 -7.26 -5.52 2.30
C LEU A 17 -7.84 -6.43 1.24
N ILE A 18 -6.99 -6.89 0.32
CA ILE A 18 -7.37 -7.80 -0.76
C ILE A 18 -6.44 -9.01 -0.71
N SER A 19 -7.02 -10.21 -0.69
CA SER A 19 -6.28 -11.47 -0.71
C SER A 19 -6.85 -12.42 -1.74
N VAL A 20 -5.98 -13.20 -2.38
CA VAL A 20 -6.38 -14.32 -3.24
C VAL A 20 -6.08 -15.60 -2.49
N ASP A 21 -7.13 -16.37 -2.21
CA ASP A 21 -7.04 -17.68 -1.57
C ASP A 21 -6.81 -18.74 -2.63
N THR A 22 -5.57 -19.21 -2.75
CA THR A 22 -5.19 -20.25 -3.70
C THR A 22 -5.39 -21.67 -3.16
N GLY A 23 -5.72 -21.80 -1.88
CA GLY A 23 -5.82 -23.09 -1.19
C GLY A 23 -4.47 -23.64 -0.74
N GLU A 24 -3.37 -23.02 -1.08
CA GLU A 24 -2.01 -23.46 -0.72
C GLU A 24 -1.54 -22.92 0.63
N PHE A 25 -2.26 -21.96 1.19
CA PHE A 25 -1.93 -21.36 2.48
C PHE A 25 -3.22 -20.93 3.20
N ASP A 26 -3.09 -20.62 4.49
CA ASP A 26 -4.20 -20.10 5.29
C ASP A 26 -4.43 -18.61 4.99
N ALA A 27 -5.33 -18.34 4.04
CA ALA A 27 -5.62 -16.96 3.61
C ALA A 27 -6.24 -16.12 4.73
N GLU A 28 -7.12 -16.69 5.54
CA GLU A 28 -7.74 -15.96 6.66
C GLU A 28 -6.71 -15.61 7.73
N GLY A 29 -5.83 -16.54 8.07
CA GLY A 29 -4.73 -16.28 9.00
C GLY A 29 -3.77 -15.22 8.49
N SER A 30 -3.42 -15.29 7.20
CA SER A 30 -2.57 -14.31 6.55
C SER A 30 -3.18 -12.90 6.58
N VAL A 31 -4.48 -12.79 6.29
CA VAL A 31 -5.19 -11.51 6.39
C VAL A 31 -5.23 -11.01 7.83
N GLY A 32 -5.41 -11.90 8.80
CA GLY A 32 -5.35 -11.54 10.22
C GLY A 32 -4.01 -10.92 10.61
N GLU A 33 -2.91 -11.51 10.15
CA GLU A 33 -1.57 -10.95 10.34
C GLU A 33 -1.43 -9.58 9.67
N LEU A 34 -1.95 -9.47 8.44
CA LEU A 34 -1.89 -8.21 7.70
C LEU A 34 -2.68 -7.10 8.41
N LYS A 35 -3.82 -7.40 9.00
CA LYS A 35 -4.58 -6.45 9.82
C LYS A 35 -3.74 -5.90 10.97
N GLU A 36 -2.99 -6.78 11.64
CA GLU A 36 -2.10 -6.36 12.73
C GLU A 36 -0.95 -5.48 12.22
N LEU A 37 -0.40 -5.79 11.06
CA LEU A 37 0.62 -4.95 10.43
C LEU A 37 0.07 -3.57 10.07
N VAL A 38 -1.15 -3.49 9.56
CA VAL A 38 -1.82 -2.22 9.27
C VAL A 38 -1.96 -1.39 10.54
N LYS A 39 -2.41 -2.01 11.62
CA LYS A 39 -2.54 -1.36 12.92
C LYS A 39 -1.20 -0.84 13.44
N THR A 40 -0.16 -1.65 13.34
CA THR A 40 1.21 -1.25 13.72
C THR A 40 1.67 -0.03 12.92
N ALA A 41 1.31 0.05 11.65
CA ALA A 41 1.65 1.18 10.78
C ALA A 41 0.77 2.43 11.01
N GLY A 42 -0.24 2.35 11.87
CA GLY A 42 -1.13 3.47 12.19
C GLY A 42 -2.37 3.56 11.30
N GLY A 43 -2.70 2.51 10.56
CA GLY A 43 -3.89 2.45 9.73
C GLY A 43 -5.05 1.71 10.41
N GLU A 44 -6.19 1.74 9.76
CA GLU A 44 -7.40 1.04 10.20
C GLU A 44 -7.98 0.24 9.04
N THR A 45 -8.19 -1.05 9.26
CA THR A 45 -8.80 -1.92 8.25
C THR A 45 -10.31 -1.73 8.26
N GLU A 46 -10.85 -1.14 7.18
CA GLU A 46 -12.29 -0.92 7.02
C GLU A 46 -13.00 -2.09 6.38
N ALA A 47 -12.33 -2.79 5.46
CA ALA A 47 -12.92 -3.92 4.74
C ALA A 47 -11.86 -4.91 4.28
N VAL A 48 -12.30 -6.12 4.00
CA VAL A 48 -11.46 -7.22 3.51
C VAL A 48 -12.19 -7.92 2.36
N ILE A 49 -11.46 -8.17 1.28
CA ILE A 49 -11.91 -9.03 0.18
C ILE A 49 -10.98 -10.22 0.09
N ILE A 50 -11.55 -11.43 0.15
CA ILE A 50 -10.81 -12.67 -0.08
C ILE A 50 -11.50 -13.39 -1.24
N GLN A 51 -10.77 -13.61 -2.32
CA GLN A 51 -11.29 -14.33 -3.47
C GLN A 51 -10.57 -15.66 -3.65
N LYS A 52 -11.35 -16.74 -3.76
CA LYS A 52 -10.80 -18.07 -4.08
C LYS A 52 -10.48 -18.13 -5.57
N ARG A 53 -9.24 -18.40 -5.89
CA ARG A 53 -8.76 -18.59 -7.27
C ARG A 53 -7.57 -19.54 -7.25
N PRO A 54 -7.36 -20.31 -8.33
CA PRO A 54 -6.16 -21.17 -8.42
C PRO A 54 -4.86 -20.39 -8.33
N LYS A 55 -4.86 -19.14 -8.84
CA LYS A 55 -3.74 -18.21 -8.79
C LYS A 55 -4.25 -16.78 -8.96
N PRO A 56 -3.49 -15.77 -8.53
CA PRO A 56 -3.83 -14.39 -8.82
C PRO A 56 -3.91 -14.12 -10.32
N ASP A 57 -4.80 -13.24 -10.74
CA ASP A 57 -4.85 -12.81 -12.12
C ASP A 57 -3.57 -12.04 -12.48
N ALA A 58 -2.97 -12.38 -13.62
CA ALA A 58 -1.69 -11.80 -14.04
C ALA A 58 -1.76 -10.29 -14.32
N VAL A 59 -2.94 -9.77 -14.62
CA VAL A 59 -3.14 -8.35 -14.96
C VAL A 59 -3.75 -7.57 -13.80
N SER A 60 -4.80 -8.10 -13.16
CA SER A 60 -5.60 -7.38 -12.19
C SER A 60 -5.58 -7.96 -10.77
N PHE A 61 -4.78 -8.99 -10.53
CA PHE A 61 -4.67 -9.68 -9.24
C PHE A 61 -5.94 -10.43 -8.82
N ILE A 62 -7.10 -9.79 -8.90
CA ILE A 62 -8.43 -10.38 -8.60
C ILE A 62 -9.30 -10.37 -9.85
N GLY A 63 -10.36 -11.17 -9.84
CA GLY A 63 -11.29 -11.23 -10.95
C GLY A 63 -12.17 -10.00 -11.06
N SER A 64 -12.81 -9.84 -12.23
CA SER A 64 -13.59 -8.63 -12.57
C SER A 64 -14.74 -8.35 -11.60
N GLY A 65 -15.44 -9.37 -11.10
CA GLY A 65 -16.52 -9.18 -10.13
C GLY A 65 -16.03 -8.64 -8.79
N LYS A 66 -14.92 -9.18 -8.27
CA LYS A 66 -14.32 -8.70 -7.03
C LYS A 66 -13.65 -7.34 -7.22
N LEU A 67 -13.14 -7.07 -8.40
CA LEU A 67 -12.57 -5.77 -8.74
C LEU A 67 -13.63 -4.67 -8.68
N GLU A 68 -14.82 -4.93 -9.21
CA GLU A 68 -15.95 -3.98 -9.13
C GLU A 68 -16.41 -3.79 -7.68
N GLU A 69 -16.50 -4.88 -6.91
CA GLU A 69 -16.79 -4.80 -5.47
C GLU A 69 -15.77 -3.95 -4.73
N ALA A 70 -14.48 -4.14 -5.02
CA ALA A 70 -13.41 -3.35 -4.43
C ALA A 70 -13.52 -1.87 -4.80
N ARG A 71 -13.86 -1.58 -6.06
CA ARG A 71 -14.05 -0.21 -6.52
C ARG A 71 -15.18 0.48 -5.76
N GLU A 72 -16.31 -0.19 -5.58
CA GLU A 72 -17.45 0.34 -4.83
C GLU A 72 -17.09 0.58 -3.36
N ILE A 73 -16.35 -0.33 -2.73
CA ILE A 73 -15.88 -0.14 -1.36
C ILE A 73 -14.96 1.07 -1.26
N CYS A 74 -14.02 1.21 -2.18
CA CYS A 74 -13.09 2.34 -2.18
C CYS A 74 -13.83 3.68 -2.27
N GLU A 75 -14.85 3.75 -3.09
CA GLU A 75 -15.65 4.96 -3.25
C GLU A 75 -16.54 5.22 -2.02
N ASN A 76 -17.34 4.23 -1.62
CA ASN A 76 -18.36 4.41 -0.58
C ASN A 76 -17.79 4.55 0.82
N ALA A 77 -16.72 3.82 1.13
CA ALA A 77 -16.04 3.87 2.43
C ALA A 77 -14.90 4.89 2.48
N GLU A 78 -14.68 5.61 1.40
CA GLU A 78 -13.59 6.59 1.30
C GLU A 78 -12.23 5.99 1.68
N ILE A 79 -11.91 4.86 1.08
CA ILE A 79 -10.65 4.15 1.34
C ILE A 79 -9.46 4.98 0.90
N ASP A 80 -8.48 5.12 1.77
CA ASP A 80 -7.24 5.86 1.50
C ASP A 80 -6.16 4.99 0.87
N LEU A 81 -6.15 3.70 1.18
CA LEU A 81 -5.10 2.78 0.78
C LEU A 81 -5.64 1.37 0.61
N VAL A 82 -5.27 0.74 -0.49
CA VAL A 82 -5.54 -0.69 -0.73
C VAL A 82 -4.24 -1.46 -0.52
N ILE A 83 -4.29 -2.54 0.25
CA ILE A 83 -3.13 -3.41 0.47
C ILE A 83 -3.48 -4.81 0.00
N CYS A 84 -2.69 -5.33 -0.93
CA CYS A 84 -2.83 -6.70 -1.41
C CYS A 84 -1.93 -7.63 -0.60
N ASP A 85 -2.49 -8.77 -0.20
CA ASP A 85 -1.78 -9.79 0.56
C ASP A 85 -0.98 -10.69 -0.39
N GLY A 86 0.25 -10.29 -0.65
CA GLY A 86 1.15 -10.94 -1.58
C GLY A 86 2.00 -9.89 -2.29
N GLU A 87 2.79 -10.31 -3.26
CA GLU A 87 3.56 -9.40 -4.09
C GLU A 87 2.79 -9.05 -5.35
N LEU A 88 2.74 -7.78 -5.68
CA LEU A 88 2.16 -7.30 -6.93
C LEU A 88 3.25 -7.12 -7.97
N THR A 89 2.98 -7.57 -9.20
CA THR A 89 3.80 -7.16 -10.33
C THR A 89 3.56 -5.67 -10.61
N PRO A 90 4.48 -4.98 -11.30
CA PRO A 90 4.24 -3.60 -11.72
C PRO A 90 2.94 -3.42 -12.50
N THR A 91 2.61 -4.37 -13.39
CA THR A 91 1.36 -4.34 -14.16
C THR A 91 0.13 -4.44 -13.27
N GLN A 92 0.09 -5.44 -12.38
CA GLN A 92 -1.03 -5.62 -11.45
C GLN A 92 -1.30 -4.36 -10.64
N GLY A 93 -0.26 -3.79 -10.10
CA GLY A 93 -0.42 -2.61 -9.30
C GLY A 93 -0.89 -1.38 -10.07
N ARG A 94 -0.38 -1.14 -11.28
CA ARG A 94 -0.84 -0.04 -12.14
C ARG A 94 -2.31 -0.20 -12.50
N VAL A 95 -2.71 -1.42 -12.88
CA VAL A 95 -4.10 -1.71 -13.23
C VAL A 95 -5.03 -1.49 -12.04
N LEU A 96 -4.66 -1.98 -10.87
CA LEU A 96 -5.45 -1.80 -9.65
C LEU A 96 -5.60 -0.33 -9.29
N GLU A 97 -4.53 0.44 -9.30
CA GLU A 97 -4.60 1.87 -8.99
C GLU A 97 -5.50 2.63 -9.97
N LYS A 98 -5.39 2.29 -11.24
CA LYS A 98 -6.21 2.92 -12.28
C LYS A 98 -7.70 2.61 -12.10
N LEU A 99 -8.03 1.34 -11.85
CA LEU A 99 -9.42 0.90 -11.75
C LEU A 99 -10.06 1.24 -10.42
N LEU A 100 -9.30 1.17 -9.33
CA LEU A 100 -9.81 1.50 -8.00
C LEU A 100 -9.73 2.99 -7.68
N LYS A 101 -8.97 3.75 -8.46
CA LYS A 101 -8.73 5.19 -8.24
C LYS A 101 -8.25 5.48 -6.82
N THR A 102 -7.47 4.56 -6.28
CA THR A 102 -6.96 4.58 -4.92
C THR A 102 -5.54 4.07 -4.94
N ARG A 103 -4.71 4.58 -4.07
CA ARG A 103 -3.34 4.12 -3.92
C ARG A 103 -3.34 2.64 -3.54
N VAL A 104 -2.49 1.86 -4.18
CA VAL A 104 -2.37 0.41 -3.95
C VAL A 104 -0.93 0.05 -3.64
N ILE A 105 -0.74 -0.66 -2.55
CA ILE A 105 0.54 -1.27 -2.20
C ILE A 105 0.34 -2.75 -1.94
N ASP A 106 1.43 -3.46 -1.75
CA ASP A 106 1.39 -4.86 -1.34
C ASP A 106 2.00 -5.06 0.05
N ARG A 107 1.92 -6.29 0.53
CA ARG A 107 2.43 -6.67 1.85
C ARG A 107 3.92 -6.31 2.02
N THR A 108 4.73 -6.54 0.98
CA THR A 108 6.17 -6.26 1.02
C THR A 108 6.44 -4.78 1.25
N VAL A 109 5.75 -3.90 0.54
CA VAL A 109 5.88 -2.45 0.72
C VAL A 109 5.51 -2.05 2.15
N LEU A 110 4.43 -2.59 2.69
CA LEU A 110 4.01 -2.29 4.06
C LEU A 110 5.05 -2.72 5.08
N ILE A 111 5.58 -3.93 4.94
CA ILE A 111 6.61 -4.45 5.87
C ILE A 111 7.88 -3.61 5.81
N LEU A 112 8.32 -3.26 4.60
CA LEU A 112 9.50 -2.40 4.44
C LEU A 112 9.29 -1.01 5.05
N ASP A 113 8.09 -0.46 4.92
CA ASP A 113 7.75 0.82 5.53
C ASP A 113 7.78 0.77 7.07
N ILE A 114 7.26 -0.31 7.65
CA ILE A 114 7.32 -0.53 9.11
C ILE A 114 8.77 -0.65 9.57
N PHE A 115 9.59 -1.42 8.85
CA PHE A 115 11.01 -1.54 9.17
C PHE A 115 11.74 -0.19 9.08
N ALA A 116 11.43 0.61 8.07
CA ALA A 116 12.02 1.94 7.90
C ALA A 116 11.72 2.83 9.11
N LYS A 117 10.50 2.81 9.61
CA LYS A 117 10.08 3.60 10.77
C LYS A 117 10.74 3.12 12.07
N ASN A 118 11.07 1.84 12.17
CA ASN A 118 11.65 1.23 13.36
C ASN A 118 13.17 1.10 13.33
N ALA A 119 13.83 1.40 12.21
CA ALA A 119 15.28 1.35 12.10
C ALA A 119 15.90 2.46 12.97
N ARG A 120 16.82 2.09 13.85
CA ARG A 120 17.42 3.00 14.84
C ARG A 120 18.83 3.46 14.50
N SER A 121 19.62 2.62 13.82
CA SER A 121 20.97 2.97 13.41
C SER A 121 20.95 3.62 12.03
N GLY A 122 21.94 4.48 11.74
CA GLY A 122 22.09 5.07 10.41
C GLY A 122 22.30 4.01 9.33
N GLU A 123 23.10 2.99 9.63
CA GLU A 123 23.32 1.87 8.71
C GLU A 123 22.05 1.05 8.49
N GLY A 124 21.29 0.74 9.56
CA GLY A 124 20.02 0.03 9.44
C GLY A 124 18.99 0.80 8.64
N LYS A 125 18.88 2.11 8.86
CA LYS A 125 18.00 2.98 8.07
C LYS A 125 18.38 2.97 6.58
N LEU A 126 19.67 3.09 6.29
CA LEU A 126 20.15 3.06 4.91
C LEU A 126 19.85 1.72 4.23
N GLN A 127 20.06 0.61 4.92
CA GLN A 127 19.78 -0.73 4.38
C GLN A 127 18.30 -0.89 4.05
N VAL A 128 17.40 -0.43 4.92
CA VAL A 128 15.95 -0.51 4.69
C VAL A 128 15.54 0.38 3.52
N GLU A 129 16.07 1.60 3.44
CA GLU A 129 15.80 2.49 2.31
C GLU A 129 16.27 1.92 0.99
N LEU A 130 17.45 1.29 0.96
CA LEU A 130 17.93 0.60 -0.23
C LEU A 130 17.02 -0.54 -0.65
N ALA A 131 16.53 -1.34 0.31
CA ALA A 131 15.58 -2.42 0.03
C ALA A 131 14.27 -1.87 -0.52
N GLN A 132 13.75 -0.78 0.02
CA GLN A 132 12.56 -0.10 -0.47
C GLN A 132 12.76 0.37 -1.91
N LEU A 133 13.89 1.01 -2.20
CA LEU A 133 14.18 1.50 -3.55
C LEU A 133 14.33 0.36 -4.54
N LYS A 134 15.03 -0.71 -4.19
CA LYS A 134 15.18 -1.88 -5.06
C LYS A 134 13.84 -2.51 -5.41
N TYR A 135 12.92 -2.56 -4.46
CA TYR A 135 11.58 -3.09 -4.69
C TYR A 135 10.73 -2.12 -5.52
N SER A 136 10.83 -0.83 -5.26
CA SER A 136 9.97 0.20 -5.84
C SER A 136 10.41 0.68 -7.23
N LEU A 137 11.72 0.75 -7.51
CA LEU A 137 12.23 1.27 -8.79
C LEU A 137 11.68 0.55 -10.03
N PRO A 138 11.60 -0.78 -10.08
CA PRO A 138 10.98 -1.46 -11.23
C PRO A 138 9.52 -1.07 -11.45
N ARG A 139 8.85 -0.63 -10.38
CA ARG A 139 7.43 -0.25 -10.38
C ARG A 139 7.19 1.18 -10.83
N LEU A 140 8.26 1.99 -10.93
CA LEU A 140 8.21 3.37 -11.44
C LEU A 140 8.12 3.46 -12.95
N GLN A 141 8.54 2.42 -13.64
CA GLN A 141 8.78 2.50 -15.08
C GLN A 141 7.50 2.74 -15.87
N GLY A 142 7.47 3.87 -16.56
CA GLY A 142 6.58 4.14 -17.68
C GLY A 142 5.23 4.77 -17.40
N GLN A 143 4.82 5.03 -16.14
CA GLN A 143 3.47 5.54 -15.85
C GLN A 143 3.45 6.48 -14.65
N GLY A 144 2.72 7.59 -14.77
CA GLY A 144 2.55 8.52 -13.64
C GLY A 144 1.91 7.88 -12.41
N THR A 145 0.96 6.97 -12.59
CA THR A 145 0.30 6.25 -11.50
C THR A 145 1.24 5.29 -10.76
N ALA A 146 2.28 4.80 -11.42
CA ALA A 146 3.27 3.95 -10.79
C ALA A 146 4.07 4.69 -9.71
N LEU A 147 4.17 6.01 -9.79
CA LEU A 147 4.86 6.83 -8.80
C LEU A 147 4.15 6.83 -7.44
N SER A 148 2.84 6.66 -7.41
CA SER A 148 2.08 6.67 -6.16
C SER A 148 2.46 5.52 -5.22
N ARG A 149 3.10 4.48 -5.72
CA ARG A 149 3.56 3.35 -4.92
C ARG A 149 4.90 3.57 -4.23
N LEU A 150 5.65 4.54 -4.68
CA LEU A 150 7.00 4.77 -4.19
C LEU A 150 7.06 5.64 -2.96
N GLY A 151 5.95 6.23 -2.60
CA GLY A 151 5.86 7.07 -1.41
C GLY A 151 5.94 6.31 -0.10
N GLY A 152 6.06 4.99 -0.12
CA GLY A 152 6.01 4.15 1.07
C GLY A 152 4.60 3.74 1.42
N GLY A 153 4.36 3.32 2.65
CA GLY A 153 3.07 2.84 3.11
C GLY A 153 2.19 3.93 3.71
N ILE A 154 1.60 3.59 4.83
CA ILE A 154 0.65 4.44 5.56
C ILE A 154 1.35 5.68 6.13
N GLY A 155 0.66 6.80 6.10
CA GLY A 155 1.13 8.04 6.70
C GLY A 155 1.95 8.94 5.78
N THR A 156 2.02 8.64 4.48
CA THR A 156 2.79 9.43 3.52
C THR A 156 1.99 10.54 2.84
N ARG A 157 0.68 10.59 3.04
CA ARG A 157 -0.19 11.58 2.42
C ARG A 157 -0.09 12.95 3.09
N GLY A 158 0.21 13.98 2.31
CA GLY A 158 0.18 15.37 2.76
C GLY A 158 -1.22 15.99 2.60
N PRO A 159 -1.59 16.97 3.46
CA PRO A 159 -2.94 17.56 3.42
C PRO A 159 -3.23 18.42 2.20
N ASP A 160 -2.22 19.07 1.62
CA ASP A 160 -2.41 20.03 0.52
C ASP A 160 -1.83 19.55 -0.82
N GLU A 161 -1.55 18.25 -0.94
CA GLU A 161 -0.91 17.69 -2.11
C GLU A 161 -1.72 16.57 -2.73
N THR A 162 -1.64 16.44 -4.05
CA THR A 162 -2.11 15.22 -4.70
C THR A 162 -1.19 14.08 -4.29
N LYS A 163 -1.74 12.86 -4.24
CA LYS A 163 -0.95 11.67 -3.92
C LYS A 163 0.28 11.57 -4.82
N LEU A 164 0.13 11.86 -6.10
CA LEU A 164 1.22 11.78 -7.06
C LEU A 164 2.34 12.78 -6.76
N GLU A 165 2.01 14.00 -6.42
CA GLU A 165 2.99 15.04 -6.10
C GLU A 165 3.75 14.72 -4.81
N SER A 166 3.03 14.27 -3.79
CA SER A 166 3.61 13.83 -2.54
C SER A 166 4.58 12.67 -2.73
N ASP A 167 4.17 11.67 -3.51
CA ASP A 167 4.98 10.50 -3.79
C ASP A 167 6.23 10.85 -4.61
N LYS A 168 6.11 11.70 -5.62
CA LYS A 168 7.24 12.19 -6.41
C LYS A 168 8.30 12.86 -5.54
N ARG A 169 7.86 13.72 -4.64
CA ARG A 169 8.75 14.44 -3.74
C ARG A 169 9.46 13.52 -2.77
N HIS A 170 8.73 12.57 -2.22
CA HIS A 170 9.26 11.57 -1.30
C HIS A 170 10.34 10.71 -1.97
N ILE A 171 10.11 10.25 -3.19
CA ILE A 171 11.06 9.49 -3.98
C ILE A 171 12.33 10.29 -4.27
N ARG A 172 12.20 11.53 -4.71
CA ARG A 172 13.34 12.40 -5.00
C ARG A 172 14.22 12.57 -3.77
N ARG A 173 13.64 12.78 -2.60
CA ARG A 173 14.38 12.88 -1.36
C ARG A 173 15.16 11.61 -1.04
N ARG A 174 14.54 10.45 -1.19
CA ARG A 174 15.20 9.16 -0.94
C ARG A 174 16.37 8.93 -1.88
N ILE A 175 16.20 9.22 -3.15
CA ILE A 175 17.26 9.08 -4.15
C ILE A 175 18.44 9.99 -3.82
N HIS A 176 18.20 11.24 -3.45
CA HIS A 176 19.26 12.18 -3.10
C HIS A 176 19.97 11.84 -1.79
N THR A 177 19.29 11.18 -0.86
CA THR A 177 19.87 10.78 0.43
C THR A 177 20.79 9.57 0.30
N LEU A 178 20.54 8.73 -0.68
CA LEU A 178 21.34 7.52 -0.94
C LEU A 178 22.50 7.81 -1.86
#